data_0cf0431cc37b14c7a9db0a8464ff01e5
#
_entry.id   0cf0431cc37b14c7a9db0a8464ff01e5
#
_cell.length_a   1.000
_cell.length_b   1.000
_cell.length_c   1.000
_cell.angle_alpha   90.00
_cell.angle_beta   90.00
_cell.angle_gamma   90.00
#
_symmetry.space_group_name_H-M   'P 1'
#
loop_
_entity.id
_entity.type
_entity.pdbx_description
1 polymer ?
#
loop_
_entity_poly.entity_id
_entity_poly.type
_entity_poly.pdbx_seq_one_letter_code
_entity_poly.pdbx_strand_id
1 'polypeptide(L)'
;MRVGILVNLHADMDLKEKFGELKEMGVESCQLVCWDRSLLNEETAAVVREAVRGKGIEITAFWCGWEGPKVWNFYEGQETLGLVPQAFRFRRLEMLLEGSDFARLLGVDNLVTHVGYMPENPYDPNYH
;
A
#
# COMPACT_ATOMS: atom_id res chain seq x y z
N MET A 1 14.11 12.70 14.81
CA MET A 1 13.75 11.94 13.58
C MET A 1 13.38 10.55 14.03
N ARG A 2 12.17 10.08 13.67
CA ARG A 2 11.74 8.70 13.97
C ARG A 2 12.02 7.82 12.74
N VAL A 3 12.48 6.60 12.96
CA VAL A 3 12.68 5.60 11.92
C VAL A 3 11.48 4.68 11.94
N GLY A 4 10.89 4.45 10.77
CA GLY A 4 9.79 3.51 10.57
C GLY A 4 10.18 2.40 9.61
N ILE A 5 9.36 1.37 9.54
CA ILE A 5 9.53 0.26 8.60
C ILE A 5 8.27 0.03 7.76
N LEU A 6 8.44 -0.73 6.67
CA LEU A 6 7.31 -1.22 5.88
C LEU A 6 6.77 -2.52 6.48
N VAL A 7 5.45 -2.60 6.64
CA VAL A 7 4.73 -3.82 7.03
C VAL A 7 3.80 -4.22 5.90
N ASN A 8 4.13 -5.32 5.21
CA ASN A 8 3.26 -5.86 4.17
C ASN A 8 2.13 -6.67 4.83
N LEU A 9 0.90 -6.27 4.53
CA LEU A 9 -0.31 -6.96 4.96
C LEU A 9 -0.58 -8.18 4.09
N HIS A 10 -0.72 -9.34 4.70
CA HIS A 10 -1.05 -10.62 4.06
C HIS A 10 -2.17 -11.32 4.84
N ALA A 11 -2.98 -12.12 4.15
CA ALA A 11 -4.14 -12.82 4.73
C ALA A 11 -3.76 -13.74 5.93
N ASP A 12 -2.62 -14.40 5.83
CA ASP A 12 -2.16 -15.39 6.83
C ASP A 12 -1.26 -14.76 7.93
N MET A 13 -1.18 -13.43 8.02
CA MET A 13 -0.29 -12.75 8.95
C MET A 13 -0.90 -12.68 10.35
N ASP A 14 -0.17 -13.12 11.37
CA ASP A 14 -0.45 -12.76 12.76
C ASP A 14 0.02 -11.32 13.03
N LEU A 15 -0.92 -10.39 12.90
CA LEU A 15 -0.66 -8.97 13.10
C LEU A 15 -0.28 -8.63 14.55
N LYS A 16 -0.82 -9.37 15.52
CA LYS A 16 -0.49 -9.13 16.95
C LYS A 16 0.95 -9.52 17.25
N GLU A 17 1.39 -10.66 16.74
CA GLU A 17 2.77 -11.11 16.81
C GLU A 17 3.68 -10.11 16.12
N LYS A 18 3.36 -9.76 14.85
CA LYS A 18 4.16 -8.83 14.05
C LYS A 18 4.37 -7.48 14.74
N PHE A 19 3.31 -6.84 15.19
CA PHE A 19 3.42 -5.57 15.91
C PHE A 19 4.05 -5.73 17.31
N GLY A 20 4.00 -6.93 17.90
CA GLY A 20 4.75 -7.29 19.11
C GLY A 20 6.25 -7.24 18.86
N GLU A 21 6.73 -7.94 17.83
CA GLU A 21 8.15 -7.92 17.40
C GLU A 21 8.65 -6.49 17.14
N LEU A 22 7.87 -5.66 16.42
CA LEU A 22 8.24 -4.27 16.13
C LEU A 22 8.41 -3.44 17.39
N LYS A 23 7.54 -3.64 18.37
CA LYS A 23 7.65 -2.99 19.67
C LYS A 23 8.92 -3.41 20.39
N GLU A 24 9.26 -4.70 20.40
CA GLU A 24 10.49 -5.21 21.02
C GLU A 24 11.75 -4.67 20.34
N MET A 25 11.69 -4.45 19.02
CA MET A 25 12.75 -3.80 18.23
C MET A 25 12.85 -2.29 18.47
N GLY A 26 11.95 -1.69 19.25
CA GLY A 26 11.93 -0.25 19.48
C GLY A 26 11.43 0.58 18.29
N VAL A 27 10.70 -0.05 17.36
CA VAL A 27 10.09 0.65 16.22
C VAL A 27 8.85 1.42 16.67
N GLU A 28 8.79 2.71 16.36
CA GLU A 28 7.71 3.61 16.78
C GLU A 28 6.73 3.97 15.65
N SER A 29 7.08 3.65 14.41
CA SER A 29 6.23 3.97 13.25
C SER A 29 6.38 2.97 12.12
N CYS A 30 5.33 2.83 11.31
CA CYS A 30 5.38 2.00 10.11
C CYS A 30 4.55 2.62 8.96
N GLN A 31 4.85 2.18 7.73
CA GLN A 31 3.92 2.25 6.62
C GLN A 31 3.29 0.86 6.45
N LEU A 32 1.98 0.81 6.42
CA LEU A 32 1.26 -0.42 6.09
C LEU A 32 1.11 -0.52 4.58
N VAL A 33 1.48 -1.66 4.01
CA VAL A 33 1.44 -1.91 2.55
C VAL A 33 0.46 -3.04 2.28
N CYS A 34 -0.44 -2.89 1.32
CA CYS A 34 -1.36 -3.93 0.91
C CYS A 34 -1.41 -4.06 -0.62
N TRP A 35 -1.19 -5.28 -1.10
CA TRP A 35 -1.28 -5.65 -2.52
C TRP A 35 -2.50 -6.51 -2.83
N ASP A 36 -3.21 -6.95 -1.80
CA ASP A 36 -4.38 -7.82 -1.92
C ASP A 36 -5.65 -7.00 -1.70
N ARG A 37 -6.42 -6.80 -2.77
CA ARG A 37 -7.68 -6.05 -2.76
C ARG A 37 -8.69 -6.64 -1.78
N SER A 38 -8.71 -7.97 -1.59
CA SER A 38 -9.65 -8.65 -0.70
C SER A 38 -9.49 -8.26 0.76
N LEU A 39 -8.32 -7.73 1.15
CA LEU A 39 -8.03 -7.27 2.50
C LEU A 39 -8.44 -5.81 2.76
N LEU A 40 -8.87 -5.07 1.74
CA LEU A 40 -9.29 -3.67 1.87
C LEU A 40 -10.74 -3.57 2.38
N ASN A 41 -10.97 -4.01 3.61
CA ASN A 41 -12.30 -4.07 4.21
C ASN A 41 -12.29 -3.69 5.69
N GLU A 42 -13.48 -3.49 6.25
CA GLU A 42 -13.66 -3.04 7.63
C GLU A 42 -13.17 -4.05 8.67
N GLU A 43 -13.34 -5.35 8.40
CA GLU A 43 -12.88 -6.42 9.29
C GLU A 43 -11.36 -6.40 9.44
N THR A 44 -10.65 -6.36 8.32
CA THR A 44 -9.19 -6.25 8.29
C THR A 44 -8.71 -4.97 8.97
N ALA A 45 -9.36 -3.83 8.71
CA ALA A 45 -9.01 -2.57 9.37
C ALA A 45 -9.19 -2.65 10.89
N ALA A 46 -10.25 -3.31 11.37
CA ALA A 46 -10.46 -3.52 12.80
C ALA A 46 -9.37 -4.38 13.44
N VAL A 47 -8.96 -5.47 12.76
CA VAL A 47 -7.88 -6.35 13.23
C VAL A 47 -6.55 -5.59 13.29
N VAL A 48 -6.23 -4.78 12.26
CA VAL A 48 -5.01 -3.95 12.25
C VAL A 48 -5.02 -2.95 13.41
N ARG A 49 -6.12 -2.20 13.60
CA ARG A 49 -6.24 -1.23 14.69
C ARG A 49 -6.07 -1.88 16.07
N GLU A 50 -6.65 -3.07 16.25
CA GLU A 50 -6.50 -3.81 17.51
C GLU A 50 -5.05 -4.29 17.71
N ALA A 51 -4.39 -4.74 16.66
CA ALA A 51 -3.01 -5.22 16.72
C ALA A 51 -2.01 -4.13 17.12
N VAL A 52 -2.20 -2.88 16.69
CA VAL A 52 -1.33 -1.74 17.06
C VAL A 52 -1.70 -1.11 18.40
N ARG A 53 -2.90 -1.39 18.93
CA ARG A 53 -3.39 -0.80 20.19
C ARG A 53 -2.42 -1.08 21.33
N GLY A 54 -2.01 -0.03 22.04
CA GLY A 54 -1.11 -0.12 23.19
C GLY A 54 0.32 -0.55 22.88
N LYS A 55 0.69 -0.65 21.60
CA LYS A 55 2.06 -0.96 21.17
C LYS A 55 2.95 0.28 21.06
N GLY A 56 2.38 1.48 20.96
CA GLY A 56 3.13 2.72 20.76
C GLY A 56 3.66 2.87 19.34
N ILE A 57 3.08 2.13 18.38
CA ILE A 57 3.45 2.17 16.95
C ILE A 57 2.39 2.96 16.22
N GLU A 58 2.81 3.97 15.47
CA GLU A 58 1.97 4.79 14.60
C GLU A 58 2.01 4.25 13.17
N ILE A 59 0.85 4.03 12.55
CA ILE A 59 0.76 3.81 11.11
C ILE A 59 0.75 5.19 10.45
N THR A 60 1.88 5.61 9.89
CA THR A 60 2.07 6.96 9.33
C THR A 60 1.56 7.12 7.91
N ALA A 61 1.45 6.01 7.18
CA ALA A 61 0.90 5.98 5.82
C ALA A 61 0.37 4.59 5.49
N PHE A 62 -0.62 4.56 4.61
CA PHE A 62 -1.07 3.35 3.94
C PHE A 62 -0.59 3.37 2.49
N TRP A 63 0.20 2.38 2.08
CA TRP A 63 0.57 2.19 0.69
C TRP A 63 -0.37 1.18 0.06
N CYS A 64 -1.24 1.68 -0.82
CA CYS A 64 -2.13 0.89 -1.63
C CYS A 64 -1.40 0.41 -2.89
N GLY A 65 -1.22 -0.89 -3.00
CA GLY A 65 -0.73 -1.55 -4.20
C GLY A 65 -1.81 -1.64 -5.30
N TRP A 66 -1.64 -2.57 -6.22
CA TRP A 66 -2.61 -2.85 -7.28
C TRP A 66 -2.55 -4.31 -7.71
N GLU A 67 -3.63 -4.74 -8.33
CA GLU A 67 -3.72 -6.05 -8.98
C GLU A 67 -3.02 -6.05 -10.35
N GLY A 68 -2.63 -7.25 -10.80
CA GLY A 68 -2.01 -7.47 -12.10
C GLY A 68 -0.49 -7.34 -12.09
N PRO A 69 0.13 -7.19 -13.28
CA PRO A 69 1.58 -7.22 -13.41
C PRO A 69 2.25 -6.04 -12.70
N LYS A 70 3.43 -6.33 -12.12
CA LYS A 70 4.26 -5.35 -11.41
C LYS A 70 5.73 -5.76 -11.48
N VAL A 71 6.36 -5.47 -12.62
CA VAL A 71 7.76 -5.81 -12.86
C VAL A 71 8.62 -4.59 -12.59
N TRP A 72 9.45 -4.67 -11.55
CA TRP A 72 10.26 -3.56 -11.06
C TRP A 72 11.61 -3.48 -11.80
N ASN A 73 11.52 -3.17 -13.11
CA ASN A 73 12.69 -2.85 -13.94
C ASN A 73 12.35 -1.71 -14.90
N PHE A 74 13.37 -1.15 -15.58
CA PHE A 74 13.18 0.01 -16.45
C PHE A 74 12.51 -0.32 -17.81
N TYR A 75 12.51 -1.58 -18.25
CA TYR A 75 11.91 -1.98 -19.53
C TYR A 75 10.43 -2.32 -19.36
N GLU A 76 10.12 -3.33 -18.57
CA GLU A 76 8.75 -3.81 -18.36
C GLU A 76 7.97 -2.96 -17.35
N GLY A 77 8.67 -2.21 -16.52
CA GLY A 77 8.05 -1.33 -15.52
C GLY A 77 7.20 -0.23 -16.16
N GLN A 78 7.58 0.25 -17.36
CA GLN A 78 6.80 1.26 -18.08
C GLN A 78 5.41 0.76 -18.48
N GLU A 79 5.27 -0.55 -18.75
CA GLU A 79 4.02 -1.19 -19.16
C GLU A 79 3.28 -1.89 -18.00
N THR A 80 3.94 -2.05 -16.83
CA THR A 80 3.41 -2.86 -15.74
C THR A 80 3.21 -2.12 -14.44
N LEU A 81 3.89 -1.00 -14.20
CA LEU A 81 3.83 -0.32 -12.91
C LEU A 81 2.86 0.87 -12.88
N GLY A 82 2.11 0.95 -11.79
CA GLY A 82 1.32 2.12 -11.42
C GLY A 82 0.12 2.40 -12.33
N LEU A 83 -0.23 3.68 -12.47
CA LEU A 83 -1.43 4.17 -13.15
C LEU A 83 -1.17 4.60 -14.61
N VAL A 84 0.10 4.71 -15.02
CA VAL A 84 0.47 5.10 -16.38
C VAL A 84 0.00 4.06 -17.42
N PRO A 85 0.19 2.74 -17.22
CA PRO A 85 -0.26 1.75 -18.20
C PRO A 85 -1.77 1.79 -18.40
N GLN A 86 -2.19 2.16 -19.60
CA GLN A 86 -3.59 2.38 -19.97
C GLN A 86 -4.47 1.14 -19.77
N ALA A 87 -3.94 -0.05 -20.09
CA ALA A 87 -4.65 -1.33 -19.98
C ALA A 87 -5.11 -1.66 -18.54
N PHE A 88 -4.42 -1.13 -17.52
CA PHE A 88 -4.69 -1.44 -16.12
C PHE A 88 -5.24 -0.24 -15.33
N ARG A 89 -5.21 0.94 -15.90
CA ARG A 89 -5.47 2.22 -15.22
C ARG A 89 -6.78 2.23 -14.44
N PHE A 90 -7.89 1.86 -15.08
CA PHE A 90 -9.21 1.92 -14.43
C PHE A 90 -9.31 1.00 -13.23
N ARG A 91 -8.88 -0.27 -13.36
CA ARG A 91 -8.90 -1.23 -12.24
C ARG A 91 -8.03 -0.76 -11.07
N ARG A 92 -6.90 -0.17 -11.38
CA ARG A 92 -5.96 0.33 -10.36
C ARG A 92 -6.47 1.59 -9.68
N LEU A 93 -7.17 2.46 -10.41
CA LEU A 93 -7.88 3.59 -9.82
C LEU A 93 -8.99 3.14 -8.89
N GLU A 94 -9.78 2.13 -9.27
CA GLU A 94 -10.81 1.55 -8.38
C GLU A 94 -10.18 1.04 -7.08
N MET A 95 -9.12 0.24 -7.18
CA MET A 95 -8.42 -0.26 -6.00
C MET A 95 -7.81 0.86 -5.16
N LEU A 96 -7.31 1.93 -5.78
CA LEU A 96 -6.79 3.09 -5.06
C LEU A 96 -7.88 3.85 -4.30
N LEU A 97 -9.09 3.96 -4.86
CA LEU A 97 -10.25 4.53 -4.17
C LEU A 97 -10.65 3.68 -2.97
N GLU A 98 -10.72 2.36 -3.12
CA GLU A 98 -10.94 1.43 -2.00
C GLU A 98 -9.82 1.52 -0.95
N GLY A 99 -8.59 1.68 -1.40
CA GLY A 99 -7.44 1.93 -0.53
C GLY A 99 -7.56 3.23 0.26
N SER A 100 -8.14 4.28 -0.33
CA SER A 100 -8.45 5.53 0.37
C SER A 100 -9.50 5.32 1.47
N ASP A 101 -10.56 4.56 1.18
CA ASP A 101 -11.55 4.20 2.19
C ASP A 101 -10.96 3.34 3.30
N PHE A 102 -10.10 2.39 2.96
CA PHE A 102 -9.40 1.57 3.92
C PHE A 102 -8.45 2.39 4.82
N ALA A 103 -7.69 3.35 4.25
CA ALA A 103 -6.86 4.28 5.01
C ALA A 103 -7.72 5.08 6.02
N ARG A 104 -8.89 5.57 5.60
CA ARG A 104 -9.87 6.23 6.48
C ARG A 104 -10.34 5.31 7.61
N LEU A 105 -10.63 4.04 7.33
CA LEU A 105 -10.98 3.04 8.35
C LEU A 105 -9.84 2.79 9.35
N LEU A 106 -8.59 2.87 8.90
CA LEU A 106 -7.41 2.78 9.77
C LEU A 106 -7.17 4.04 10.60
N GLY A 107 -7.76 5.18 10.23
CA GLY A 107 -7.46 6.49 10.80
C GLY A 107 -6.11 7.04 10.31
N VAL A 108 -5.73 6.75 9.06
CA VAL A 108 -4.46 7.15 8.44
C VAL A 108 -4.74 8.17 7.34
N ASP A 109 -4.13 9.34 7.43
CA ASP A 109 -4.39 10.46 6.51
C ASP A 109 -3.51 10.44 5.24
N ASN A 110 -2.46 9.61 5.23
CA ASN A 110 -1.52 9.56 4.12
C ASN A 110 -1.71 8.29 3.30
N LEU A 111 -2.15 8.46 2.04
CA LEU A 111 -2.23 7.38 1.06
C LEU A 111 -1.06 7.48 0.10
N VAL A 112 -0.36 6.36 -0.10
CA VAL A 112 0.80 6.26 -1.00
C VAL A 112 0.50 5.22 -2.08
N THR A 113 0.90 5.50 -3.30
CA THR A 113 0.94 4.55 -4.41
C THR A 113 2.06 4.91 -5.37
N HIS A 114 2.45 3.96 -6.22
CA HIS A 114 3.37 4.23 -7.32
C HIS A 114 2.57 4.59 -8.58
N VAL A 115 2.79 5.77 -9.11
CA VAL A 115 2.02 6.27 -10.28
C VAL A 115 2.44 5.57 -11.57
N GLY A 116 3.68 5.14 -11.66
CA GLY A 116 4.29 4.54 -12.85
C GLY A 116 5.49 5.35 -13.33
N TYR A 117 6.03 4.95 -14.46
CA TYR A 117 7.09 5.70 -15.13
C TYR A 117 6.50 6.79 -16.00
N MET A 118 7.12 7.97 -16.00
CA MET A 118 6.81 8.98 -17.01
C MET A 118 7.36 8.52 -18.37
N PRO A 119 6.58 8.59 -19.44
CA PRO A 119 7.05 8.25 -20.77
C PRO A 119 8.16 9.21 -21.21
N GLU A 120 9.19 8.70 -21.89
CA GLU A 120 10.26 9.53 -22.47
C GLU A 120 9.71 10.51 -23.49
N ASN A 121 8.71 10.07 -24.28
CA ASN A 121 7.97 10.90 -25.19
C ASN A 121 6.53 11.08 -24.70
N PRO A 122 6.15 12.25 -24.14
CA PRO A 122 4.80 12.48 -23.65
C PRO A 122 3.74 12.52 -24.75
N TYR A 123 4.15 12.56 -26.02
CA TYR A 123 3.25 12.54 -27.18
C TYR A 123 3.12 11.14 -27.81
N ASP A 124 3.72 10.12 -27.23
CA ASP A 124 3.57 8.75 -27.69
C ASP A 124 2.12 8.28 -27.46
N PRO A 125 1.40 7.84 -28.54
CA PRO A 125 0.00 7.45 -28.45
C PRO A 125 -0.26 6.26 -27.52
N ASN A 126 0.75 5.49 -27.15
CA ASN A 126 0.61 4.37 -26.20
C ASN A 126 0.39 4.83 -24.75
N TYR A 127 0.58 6.12 -24.45
CA TYR A 127 0.42 6.68 -23.11
C TYR A 127 -0.84 7.55 -22.92
N HIS A 128 -1.62 7.73 -24.00
CA HIS A 128 -2.83 8.57 -23.97
C HIS A 128 -4.14 7.80 -23.99
#